data_42a635e7da8fdc26bd83d5be0282810d
#
_entry.id   42a635e7da8fdc26bd83d5be0282810d
#
_cell.length_a   1.000
_cell.length_b   1.000
_cell.length_c   1.000
_cell.angle_alpha   90.00
_cell.angle_beta   90.00
_cell.angle_gamma   90.00
#
_symmetry.space_group_name_H-M   'P 1'
#
loop_
_entity.id
_entity.type
_entity.pdbx_description
1 polymer ?
#
loop_
_entity_poly.entity_id
_entity_poly.type
_entity_poly.pdbx_seq_one_letter_code
_entity_poly.pdbx_strand_id
1 'polypeptide(L)'
;MDGSQKWKILRLHVEDGIPLASLARETGVGERTLSRWHSLYRTGGISALERAQRADAGVRRTAPELVVFVEHLALTRPRPSIATLHRLAVAEAARRGVSTPSYATVRSIVQGLDPGMVTLALEGPVSYRNRHELVFRHRAERPNALWQVDHTELDILIKDPSGRPSRPWLTTVMDDYSRAICGYMVFEGAPSAMNTALALRQAIWPKSDPAWPMCGIPDVLYVDHGSDFTSHHLEYTAIALKIRVIHSAVARPQGRGKIERFFHTVNTELLATLPGRLTPGHPHPVPVLDLPGLDRAVGEFVSQYNQRTHTAIRTSPKAAWIAEGWLPRLPESLEELDGLLLRVSKHRTVQRDGIRFQGQRYLSPTLASFVGRTVTIRYDPRDLSEIRVYDHDTFVCTAIDEAHPNQRYSLHDIETARRARRRQLRRAINDRIPTTPRPPADPPTPPAPARRPRKRLKTYEEDE
;
A
#
# COMPACT_ATOMS: atom_id res chain seq x y z
N MET A 1 40.22 -21.30 -23.28
CA MET A 1 40.99 -21.00 -22.04
C MET A 1 41.14 -19.50 -21.93
N ASP A 2 40.76 -18.93 -20.78
CA ASP A 2 41.01 -17.52 -20.43
C ASP A 2 42.44 -17.28 -19.93
N GLY A 3 42.84 -16.04 -19.72
CA GLY A 3 44.17 -15.67 -19.26
C GLY A 3 44.55 -16.30 -17.92
N SER A 4 43.61 -16.43 -16.99
CA SER A 4 43.81 -17.03 -15.68
C SER A 4 44.09 -18.55 -15.78
N GLN A 5 43.36 -19.23 -16.65
CA GLN A 5 43.59 -20.67 -16.90
C GLN A 5 44.94 -20.93 -17.57
N LYS A 6 45.34 -20.06 -18.51
CA LYS A 6 46.66 -20.16 -19.15
C LYS A 6 47.78 -19.91 -18.12
N TRP A 7 47.60 -18.94 -17.24
CA TRP A 7 48.56 -18.66 -16.18
C TRP A 7 48.71 -19.82 -15.19
N LYS A 8 47.61 -20.43 -14.77
CA LYS A 8 47.64 -21.60 -13.87
C LYS A 8 48.54 -22.74 -14.39
N ILE A 9 48.59 -22.92 -15.70
CA ILE A 9 49.45 -23.92 -16.33
C ILE A 9 50.86 -23.39 -16.46
N LEU A 10 51.05 -22.17 -16.97
CA LEU A 10 52.32 -21.59 -17.29
C LEU A 10 53.17 -21.29 -16.04
N ARG A 11 52.54 -20.97 -14.93
CA ARG A 11 53.21 -20.64 -13.67
C ARG A 11 54.16 -21.76 -13.17
N LEU A 12 53.81 -23.03 -13.44
CA LEU A 12 54.60 -24.18 -13.06
C LEU A 12 55.95 -24.18 -13.80
N HIS A 13 55.99 -23.63 -15.01
CA HIS A 13 57.25 -23.42 -15.73
C HIS A 13 57.99 -22.19 -15.21
N VAL A 14 57.29 -21.10 -14.94
CA VAL A 14 57.89 -19.81 -14.55
C VAL A 14 58.37 -19.81 -13.10
N GLU A 15 57.61 -20.40 -12.20
CA GLU A 15 57.87 -20.40 -10.74
C GLU A 15 58.68 -21.65 -10.32
N ASP A 16 58.28 -22.82 -10.83
CA ASP A 16 58.82 -24.11 -10.40
C ASP A 16 59.86 -24.69 -11.36
N GLY A 17 60.16 -24.02 -12.49
CA GLY A 17 61.15 -24.41 -13.44
C GLY A 17 60.84 -25.68 -14.26
N ILE A 18 59.60 -26.14 -14.26
CA ILE A 18 59.20 -27.38 -14.98
C ILE A 18 59.35 -27.16 -16.51
N PRO A 19 60.05 -28.05 -17.23
CA PRO A 19 60.22 -27.93 -18.69
C PRO A 19 58.89 -27.90 -19.44
N LEU A 20 58.73 -27.01 -20.45
CA LEU A 20 57.49 -26.89 -21.23
C LEU A 20 57.06 -28.21 -21.90
N ALA A 21 58.02 -29.04 -22.31
CA ALA A 21 57.76 -30.36 -22.86
C ALA A 21 57.07 -31.32 -21.82
N SER A 22 57.44 -31.19 -20.56
CA SER A 22 56.80 -31.97 -19.47
C SER A 22 55.37 -31.48 -19.19
N LEU A 23 55.20 -30.14 -19.12
CA LEU A 23 53.86 -29.52 -19.01
C LEU A 23 52.94 -29.87 -20.17
N ALA A 24 53.49 -29.96 -21.39
CA ALA A 24 52.73 -30.35 -22.58
C ALA A 24 52.15 -31.77 -22.42
N ARG A 25 52.95 -32.71 -21.90
CA ARG A 25 52.52 -34.09 -21.65
C ARG A 25 51.47 -34.20 -20.55
N GLU A 26 51.63 -33.43 -19.49
CA GLU A 26 50.71 -33.46 -18.32
C GLU A 26 49.38 -32.77 -18.59
N THR A 27 49.42 -31.63 -19.25
CA THR A 27 48.24 -30.78 -19.46
C THR A 27 47.50 -31.04 -20.78
N GLY A 28 48.08 -31.79 -21.71
CA GLY A 28 47.56 -31.99 -23.06
C GLY A 28 47.64 -30.74 -23.96
N VAL A 29 48.24 -29.65 -23.49
CA VAL A 29 48.44 -28.43 -24.30
C VAL A 29 49.75 -28.54 -25.09
N GLY A 30 49.66 -28.42 -26.38
CA GLY A 30 50.86 -28.56 -27.23
C GLY A 30 51.99 -27.59 -26.84
N GLU A 31 53.25 -28.10 -26.86
CA GLU A 31 54.44 -27.38 -26.42
C GLU A 31 54.62 -26.03 -27.16
N ARG A 32 54.31 -25.96 -28.45
CA ARG A 32 54.30 -24.72 -29.24
C ARG A 32 53.32 -23.66 -28.68
N THR A 33 52.18 -24.11 -28.14
CA THR A 33 51.22 -23.24 -27.52
C THR A 33 51.73 -22.71 -26.18
N LEU A 34 52.34 -23.57 -25.37
CA LEU A 34 52.95 -23.18 -24.09
C LEU A 34 54.12 -22.20 -24.31
N SER A 35 54.97 -22.46 -25.30
CA SER A 35 56.09 -21.54 -25.71
C SER A 35 55.55 -20.17 -26.13
N ARG A 36 54.46 -20.14 -26.91
CA ARG A 36 53.79 -18.89 -27.27
C ARG A 36 53.25 -18.15 -26.06
N TRP A 37 52.61 -18.85 -25.10
CA TRP A 37 52.13 -18.23 -23.90
C TRP A 37 53.28 -17.70 -23.03
N HIS A 38 54.37 -18.44 -22.91
CA HIS A 38 55.56 -17.99 -22.20
C HIS A 38 56.16 -16.72 -22.82
N SER A 39 56.25 -16.66 -24.15
CA SER A 39 56.68 -15.46 -24.87
C SER A 39 55.78 -14.26 -24.59
N LEU A 40 54.43 -14.43 -24.66
CA LEU A 40 53.46 -13.38 -24.32
C LEU A 40 53.59 -12.93 -22.89
N TYR A 41 53.76 -13.85 -21.96
CA TYR A 41 53.99 -13.54 -20.54
C TYR A 41 55.29 -12.73 -20.33
N ARG A 42 56.37 -13.10 -20.96
CA ARG A 42 57.65 -12.36 -20.88
C ARG A 42 57.54 -10.94 -21.39
N THR A 43 56.69 -10.70 -22.39
CA THR A 43 56.55 -9.39 -23.02
C THR A 43 55.58 -8.47 -22.28
N GLY A 44 54.51 -8.99 -21.72
CA GLY A 44 53.43 -8.17 -21.15
C GLY A 44 52.79 -8.73 -19.88
N GLY A 45 53.45 -9.67 -19.17
CA GLY A 45 52.95 -10.24 -17.93
C GLY A 45 51.65 -11.07 -18.08
N ILE A 46 50.95 -11.24 -17.00
CA ILE A 46 49.69 -12.04 -16.97
C ILE A 46 48.62 -11.44 -17.89
N SER A 47 48.55 -10.13 -18.00
CA SER A 47 47.58 -9.44 -18.85
C SER A 47 47.71 -9.76 -20.33
N ALA A 48 48.96 -10.06 -20.80
CA ALA A 48 49.21 -10.46 -22.18
C ALA A 48 48.73 -11.88 -22.50
N LEU A 49 48.41 -12.69 -21.49
CA LEU A 49 47.80 -14.01 -21.66
C LEU A 49 46.29 -13.94 -21.93
N GLU A 50 45.68 -12.82 -21.67
CA GLU A 50 44.28 -12.63 -22.03
C GLU A 50 44.10 -12.61 -23.54
N ARG A 51 42.88 -12.98 -23.97
CA ARG A 51 42.54 -12.92 -25.40
C ARG A 51 42.42 -11.46 -25.79
N ALA A 52 43.31 -10.97 -26.64
CA ALA A 52 43.20 -9.63 -27.20
C ALA A 52 41.82 -9.46 -27.84
N GLN A 53 41.08 -8.43 -27.42
CA GLN A 53 39.86 -8.05 -28.11
C GLN A 53 40.21 -7.66 -29.55
N ARG A 54 39.39 -8.12 -30.48
CA ARG A 54 39.52 -7.70 -31.87
C ARG A 54 39.34 -6.18 -31.95
N ALA A 55 40.15 -5.51 -32.74
CA ALA A 55 40.07 -4.05 -32.93
C ALA A 55 38.72 -3.59 -33.51
N ASP A 56 37.99 -4.50 -34.16
CA ASP A 56 36.63 -4.28 -34.69
C ASP A 56 35.51 -4.76 -33.75
N ALA A 57 35.86 -5.25 -32.55
CA ALA A 57 34.87 -5.72 -31.59
C ALA A 57 34.02 -4.54 -31.07
N GLY A 58 32.73 -4.60 -31.34
CA GLY A 58 31.80 -3.53 -30.98
C GLY A 58 31.59 -2.43 -32.03
N VAL A 59 32.39 -2.40 -33.08
CA VAL A 59 32.20 -1.46 -34.18
C VAL A 59 31.12 -1.99 -35.13
N ARG A 60 29.99 -1.25 -35.19
CA ARG A 60 28.92 -1.57 -36.12
C ARG A 60 29.25 -1.02 -37.51
N ARG A 61 29.15 -1.87 -38.52
CA ARG A 61 29.30 -1.46 -39.93
C ARG A 61 28.08 -0.71 -40.49
N THR A 62 26.96 -0.70 -39.75
CA THR A 62 25.72 -0.01 -40.11
C THR A 62 25.89 1.49 -39.88
N ALA A 63 25.42 2.31 -40.82
CA ALA A 63 25.48 3.77 -40.69
C ALA A 63 24.85 4.24 -39.39
N PRO A 64 25.50 5.14 -38.61
CA PRO A 64 25.01 5.58 -37.29
C PRO A 64 23.60 6.13 -37.33
N GLU A 65 23.25 6.87 -38.38
CA GLU A 65 21.93 7.49 -38.56
C GLU A 65 20.81 6.44 -38.74
N LEU A 66 21.17 5.30 -39.34
CA LEU A 66 20.22 4.17 -39.49
C LEU A 66 20.04 3.41 -38.18
N VAL A 67 21.11 3.33 -37.38
CA VAL A 67 21.02 2.75 -36.01
C VAL A 67 20.06 3.59 -35.16
N VAL A 68 20.25 4.91 -35.13
CA VAL A 68 19.37 5.84 -34.38
C VAL A 68 17.91 5.75 -34.87
N PHE A 69 17.70 5.61 -36.19
CA PHE A 69 16.36 5.45 -36.76
C PHE A 69 15.68 4.17 -36.24
N VAL A 70 16.40 3.04 -36.27
CA VAL A 70 15.88 1.75 -35.75
C VAL A 70 15.59 1.83 -34.23
N GLU A 71 16.50 2.42 -33.46
CA GLU A 71 16.35 2.61 -32.02
C GLU A 71 15.15 3.47 -31.70
N HIS A 72 14.97 4.58 -32.41
CA HIS A 72 13.81 5.46 -32.24
C HIS A 72 12.50 4.72 -32.47
N LEU A 73 12.38 3.99 -33.59
CA LEU A 73 11.18 3.20 -33.89
C LEU A 73 10.94 2.07 -32.89
N ALA A 74 12.01 1.45 -32.36
CA ALA A 74 11.89 0.38 -31.37
C ALA A 74 11.39 0.87 -30.00
N LEU A 75 11.46 2.18 -29.74
CA LEU A 75 11.01 2.84 -28.52
C LEU A 75 9.63 3.52 -28.66
N THR A 76 9.02 3.48 -29.86
CA THR A 76 7.65 4.03 -30.06
C THR A 76 6.56 3.07 -29.62
N ARG A 77 5.39 3.63 -29.27
CA ARG A 77 4.18 2.86 -28.92
C ARG A 77 3.11 2.94 -30.02
N PRO A 78 2.51 1.83 -30.42
CA PRO A 78 2.85 0.44 -30.10
C PRO A 78 4.18 0.04 -30.73
N ARG A 79 4.96 -0.82 -30.05
CA ARG A 79 6.26 -1.27 -30.55
C ARG A 79 6.10 -2.13 -31.80
N PRO A 80 6.72 -1.74 -32.95
CA PRO A 80 6.68 -2.55 -34.14
C PRO A 80 7.43 -3.89 -33.97
N SER A 81 7.02 -4.92 -34.68
CA SER A 81 7.79 -6.18 -34.72
C SER A 81 9.18 -5.98 -35.35
N ILE A 82 10.14 -6.83 -34.98
CA ILE A 82 11.52 -6.78 -35.58
C ILE A 82 11.44 -6.88 -37.10
N ALA A 83 10.52 -7.69 -37.63
CA ALA A 83 10.33 -7.81 -39.09
C ALA A 83 9.82 -6.49 -39.71
N THR A 84 8.97 -5.77 -39.04
CA THR A 84 8.49 -4.45 -39.47
C THR A 84 9.62 -3.42 -39.37
N LEU A 85 10.38 -3.41 -38.28
CA LEU A 85 11.54 -2.55 -38.11
C LEU A 85 12.58 -2.78 -39.20
N HIS A 86 12.82 -4.04 -39.56
CA HIS A 86 13.75 -4.39 -40.64
C HIS A 86 13.27 -3.83 -41.99
N ARG A 87 11.97 -4.01 -42.36
CA ARG A 87 11.42 -3.46 -43.60
C ARG A 87 11.56 -1.93 -43.68
N LEU A 88 11.25 -1.25 -42.56
CA LEU A 88 11.40 0.20 -42.48
C LEU A 88 12.85 0.64 -42.56
N ALA A 89 13.79 -0.09 -41.93
CA ALA A 89 15.21 0.20 -41.99
C ALA A 89 15.78 -0.01 -43.41
N VAL A 90 15.31 -1.02 -44.14
CA VAL A 90 15.71 -1.25 -45.56
C VAL A 90 15.21 -0.09 -46.43
N ALA A 91 13.95 0.33 -46.29
CA ALA A 91 13.39 1.47 -47.03
C ALA A 91 14.15 2.78 -46.74
N GLU A 92 14.47 3.01 -45.47
CA GLU A 92 15.20 4.22 -45.06
C GLU A 92 16.67 4.18 -45.54
N ALA A 93 17.33 3.01 -45.53
CA ALA A 93 18.66 2.83 -46.10
C ALA A 93 18.68 3.17 -47.58
N ALA A 94 17.72 2.67 -48.36
CA ALA A 94 17.58 2.99 -49.78
C ALA A 94 17.35 4.50 -50.01
N ARG A 95 16.53 5.15 -49.22
CA ARG A 95 16.29 6.60 -49.29
C ARG A 95 17.56 7.44 -49.03
N ARG A 96 18.41 6.97 -48.11
CA ARG A 96 19.67 7.63 -47.73
C ARG A 96 20.84 7.25 -48.59
N GLY A 97 20.74 6.25 -49.47
CA GLY A 97 21.85 5.73 -50.25
C GLY A 97 22.92 5.00 -49.47
N VAL A 98 22.57 4.43 -48.30
CA VAL A 98 23.50 3.65 -47.45
C VAL A 98 23.24 2.17 -47.55
N SER A 99 24.20 1.33 -47.09
CA SER A 99 24.05 -0.13 -47.13
C SER A 99 22.89 -0.61 -46.28
N THR A 100 22.08 -1.51 -46.84
CA THR A 100 20.92 -2.08 -46.17
C THR A 100 21.33 -3.03 -45.03
N PRO A 101 20.75 -2.89 -43.81
CA PRO A 101 21.08 -3.79 -42.70
C PRO A 101 20.40 -5.15 -42.90
N SER A 102 21.05 -6.22 -42.44
CA SER A 102 20.39 -7.53 -42.37
C SER A 102 19.36 -7.58 -41.23
N TYR A 103 18.42 -8.54 -41.31
CA TYR A 103 17.48 -8.80 -40.23
C TYR A 103 18.21 -9.04 -38.87
N ALA A 104 19.30 -9.81 -38.89
CA ALA A 104 20.11 -10.09 -37.72
C ALA A 104 20.75 -8.82 -37.14
N THR A 105 21.17 -7.89 -38.00
CA THR A 105 21.69 -6.58 -37.58
C THR A 105 20.64 -5.76 -36.88
N VAL A 106 19.43 -5.63 -37.44
CA VAL A 106 18.32 -4.89 -36.82
C VAL A 106 17.91 -5.53 -35.49
N ARG A 107 17.84 -6.86 -35.45
CA ARG A 107 17.57 -7.58 -34.19
C ARG A 107 18.63 -7.28 -33.11
N SER A 108 19.91 -7.28 -33.49
CA SER A 108 21.03 -6.98 -32.60
C SER A 108 20.99 -5.53 -32.10
N ILE A 109 20.58 -4.55 -32.92
CA ILE A 109 20.39 -3.16 -32.51
C ILE A 109 19.29 -3.09 -31.45
N VAL A 110 18.13 -3.70 -31.70
CA VAL A 110 17.00 -3.70 -30.82
C VAL A 110 17.27 -4.43 -29.50
N GLN A 111 18.02 -5.52 -29.53
CA GLN A 111 18.43 -6.28 -28.34
C GLN A 111 19.54 -5.58 -27.54
N GLY A 112 20.31 -4.70 -28.17
CA GLY A 112 21.34 -3.89 -27.51
C GLY A 112 20.83 -2.65 -26.81
N LEU A 113 19.52 -2.32 -26.92
CA LEU A 113 18.91 -1.21 -26.17
C LEU A 113 18.93 -1.51 -24.67
N ASP A 114 19.21 -0.48 -23.88
CA ASP A 114 19.14 -0.58 -22.42
C ASP A 114 17.74 -1.01 -21.97
N PRO A 115 17.62 -2.10 -21.18
CA PRO A 115 16.32 -2.60 -20.71
C PRO A 115 15.51 -1.56 -19.93
N GLY A 116 16.17 -0.68 -19.19
CA GLY A 116 15.52 0.39 -18.45
C GLY A 116 14.92 1.43 -19.40
N MET A 117 15.66 1.82 -20.42
CA MET A 117 15.18 2.73 -21.47
C MET A 117 13.96 2.14 -22.19
N VAL A 118 13.99 0.87 -22.54
CA VAL A 118 12.87 0.16 -23.18
C VAL A 118 11.65 0.15 -22.25
N THR A 119 11.84 -0.18 -20.99
CA THR A 119 10.74 -0.17 -20.00
C THR A 119 10.15 1.24 -19.84
N LEU A 120 11.00 2.25 -19.70
CA LEU A 120 10.54 3.64 -19.55
C LEU A 120 9.76 4.11 -20.78
N ALA A 121 10.26 3.84 -21.97
CA ALA A 121 9.62 4.25 -23.23
C ALA A 121 8.31 3.50 -23.48
N LEU A 122 8.27 2.18 -23.30
CA LEU A 122 7.13 1.35 -23.68
C LEU A 122 6.10 1.14 -22.57
N GLU A 123 6.52 1.10 -21.31
CA GLU A 123 5.62 0.81 -20.17
C GLU A 123 5.40 2.03 -19.26
N GLY A 124 6.27 3.04 -19.36
CA GLY A 124 6.16 4.29 -18.62
C GLY A 124 6.94 4.32 -17.30
N PRO A 125 6.93 5.50 -16.63
CA PRO A 125 7.79 5.76 -15.47
C PRO A 125 7.48 4.89 -14.26
N VAL A 126 6.22 4.46 -14.08
CA VAL A 126 5.84 3.59 -12.96
C VAL A 126 6.49 2.21 -13.10
N SER A 127 6.40 1.59 -14.29
CA SER A 127 7.02 0.29 -14.56
C SER A 127 8.54 0.36 -14.49
N TYR A 128 9.13 1.45 -15.01
CA TYR A 128 10.58 1.70 -14.91
C TYR A 128 11.02 1.75 -13.45
N ARG A 129 10.36 2.57 -12.63
CA ARG A 129 10.64 2.70 -11.19
C ARG A 129 10.58 1.35 -10.49
N ASN A 130 9.53 0.58 -10.75
CA ASN A 130 9.31 -0.70 -10.07
C ASN A 130 10.34 -1.78 -10.44
N ARG A 131 10.97 -1.70 -11.63
CA ARG A 131 11.91 -2.73 -12.11
C ARG A 131 13.38 -2.32 -12.06
N HIS A 132 13.68 -1.03 -12.22
CA HIS A 132 15.04 -0.56 -12.48
C HIS A 132 15.57 0.42 -11.43
N GLU A 133 14.71 1.02 -10.59
CA GLU A 133 15.20 1.87 -9.52
C GLU A 133 15.53 1.06 -8.27
N LEU A 134 16.61 1.46 -7.57
CA LEU A 134 16.97 0.89 -6.27
C LEU A 134 15.90 1.25 -5.24
N VAL A 135 15.32 0.23 -4.62
CA VAL A 135 14.37 0.41 -3.53
C VAL A 135 15.10 0.31 -2.20
N PHE A 136 15.18 1.41 -1.47
CA PHE A 136 15.62 1.38 -0.08
C PHE A 136 14.52 0.75 0.77
N ARG A 137 14.67 -0.53 1.09
CA ARG A 137 13.75 -1.26 1.98
C ARG A 137 14.13 -0.97 3.42
N HIS A 138 13.46 0.02 4.03
CA HIS A 138 13.55 0.17 5.48
C HIS A 138 12.98 -1.09 6.14
N ARG A 139 13.77 -1.69 7.02
CA ARG A 139 13.33 -2.78 7.89
C ARG A 139 13.47 -2.30 9.33
N ALA A 140 12.42 -2.45 10.12
CA ALA A 140 12.50 -2.22 11.55
C ALA A 140 13.56 -3.15 12.18
N GLU A 141 14.26 -2.67 13.17
CA GLU A 141 15.37 -3.41 13.81
C GLU A 141 14.90 -4.38 14.88
N ARG A 142 13.70 -4.15 15.44
CA ARG A 142 13.09 -4.96 16.49
C ARG A 142 11.55 -4.92 16.40
N PRO A 143 10.85 -5.84 17.07
CA PRO A 143 9.41 -5.76 17.25
C PRO A 143 8.98 -4.41 17.84
N ASN A 144 7.80 -3.91 17.48
CA ASN A 144 7.24 -2.62 17.87
C ASN A 144 8.07 -1.37 17.54
N ALA A 145 9.19 -1.48 16.83
CA ALA A 145 9.90 -0.29 16.36
C ALA A 145 9.10 0.48 15.29
N LEU A 146 8.39 -0.23 14.45
CA LEU A 146 7.52 0.35 13.42
C LEU A 146 6.32 -0.54 13.17
N TRP A 147 5.13 0.04 13.23
CA TRP A 147 3.90 -0.59 12.76
C TRP A 147 3.39 0.05 11.49
N GLN A 148 2.88 -0.76 10.58
CA GLN A 148 2.14 -0.32 9.39
C GLN A 148 0.66 -0.48 9.65
N VAL A 149 -0.14 0.55 9.34
CA VAL A 149 -1.60 0.50 9.42
C VAL A 149 -2.18 0.91 8.09
N ASP A 150 -3.13 0.12 7.62
CA ASP A 150 -3.78 0.35 6.34
C ASP A 150 -5.18 -0.26 6.31
N HIS A 151 -5.99 0.18 5.33
CA HIS A 151 -7.35 -0.27 5.08
C HIS A 151 -7.46 -0.89 3.70
N THR A 152 -8.30 -1.90 3.60
CA THR A 152 -8.69 -2.46 2.30
C THR A 152 -10.19 -2.76 2.28
N GLU A 153 -10.85 -2.46 1.18
CA GLU A 153 -12.19 -2.98 0.92
C GLU A 153 -12.07 -4.43 0.49
N LEU A 154 -12.78 -5.33 1.15
CA LEU A 154 -12.69 -6.76 0.89
C LEU A 154 -13.51 -7.17 -0.34
N ASP A 155 -12.98 -8.07 -1.16
CA ASP A 155 -13.65 -8.60 -2.34
C ASP A 155 -14.65 -9.71 -1.99
N ILE A 156 -15.59 -9.40 -1.08
CA ILE A 156 -16.65 -10.28 -0.61
C ILE A 156 -17.93 -9.50 -0.33
N LEU A 157 -19.08 -10.12 -0.54
CA LEU A 157 -20.38 -9.61 -0.10
C LEU A 157 -20.84 -10.33 1.17
N ILE A 158 -21.23 -9.53 2.18
CA ILE A 158 -21.86 -10.00 3.41
C ILE A 158 -23.27 -9.43 3.54
N LYS A 159 -24.06 -9.99 4.44
CA LYS A 159 -25.39 -9.45 4.81
C LYS A 159 -25.23 -8.33 5.83
N ASP A 160 -25.73 -7.14 5.50
CA ASP A 160 -25.89 -6.07 6.49
C ASP A 160 -26.98 -6.45 7.54
N PRO A 161 -27.11 -5.71 8.65
CA PRO A 161 -28.16 -5.97 9.64
C PRO A 161 -29.59 -5.93 9.09
N SER A 162 -29.81 -5.42 7.88
CA SER A 162 -31.11 -5.45 7.19
C SER A 162 -31.22 -6.58 6.15
N GLY A 163 -30.22 -7.47 6.08
CA GLY A 163 -30.17 -8.60 5.16
C GLY A 163 -29.75 -8.25 3.73
N ARG A 164 -29.33 -7.01 3.45
CA ARG A 164 -28.91 -6.57 2.13
C ARG A 164 -27.41 -6.84 1.90
N PRO A 165 -26.99 -7.05 0.63
CA PRO A 165 -25.59 -7.15 0.30
C PRO A 165 -24.81 -5.88 0.70
N SER A 166 -23.72 -6.06 1.41
CA SER A 166 -22.78 -5.01 1.81
C SER A 166 -21.35 -5.47 1.57
N ARG A 167 -20.47 -4.55 1.21
CA ARG A 167 -19.05 -4.82 1.01
C ARG A 167 -18.28 -4.30 2.23
N PRO A 168 -17.65 -5.20 3.01
CA PRO A 168 -16.96 -4.82 4.24
C PRO A 168 -15.54 -4.31 3.97
N TRP A 169 -15.00 -3.61 4.96
CA TRP A 169 -13.62 -3.14 5.02
C TRP A 169 -12.85 -3.89 6.11
N LEU A 170 -11.54 -3.99 5.90
CA LEU A 170 -10.58 -4.51 6.87
C LEU A 170 -9.51 -3.46 7.13
N THR A 171 -9.37 -3.07 8.40
CA THR A 171 -8.20 -2.35 8.91
C THR A 171 -7.24 -3.35 9.51
N THR A 172 -5.95 -3.22 9.24
CA THR A 172 -4.91 -4.11 9.77
C THR A 172 -3.76 -3.31 10.35
N VAL A 173 -3.25 -3.77 11.51
CA VAL A 173 -2.04 -3.28 12.16
C VAL A 173 -0.98 -4.37 12.09
N MET A 174 0.10 -4.13 11.35
CA MET A 174 1.19 -5.08 11.12
C MET A 174 2.49 -4.56 11.72
N ASP A 175 3.18 -5.39 12.47
CA ASP A 175 4.56 -5.13 12.88
C ASP A 175 5.53 -5.30 11.71
N ASP A 176 6.30 -4.26 11.42
CA ASP A 176 7.21 -4.23 10.26
C ASP A 176 8.36 -5.22 10.37
N TYR A 177 8.86 -5.48 11.58
CA TYR A 177 9.97 -6.39 11.83
C TYR A 177 9.56 -7.85 11.64
N SER A 178 8.57 -8.28 12.40
CA SER A 178 8.13 -9.68 12.49
C SER A 178 7.11 -10.09 11.42
N ARG A 179 6.47 -9.14 10.73
CA ARG A 179 5.30 -9.33 9.86
C ARG A 179 4.04 -9.78 10.61
N ALA A 180 4.09 -9.79 11.93
CA ALA A 180 2.95 -10.20 12.74
C ALA A 180 1.79 -9.22 12.61
N ILE A 181 0.59 -9.76 12.52
CA ILE A 181 -0.63 -8.97 12.64
C ILE A 181 -0.89 -8.78 14.12
N CYS A 182 -0.73 -7.54 14.58
CA CYS A 182 -0.91 -7.15 15.98
C CYS A 182 -2.37 -6.86 16.30
N GLY A 183 -3.13 -6.35 15.31
CA GLY A 183 -4.55 -6.05 15.44
C GLY A 183 -5.23 -5.94 14.10
N TYR A 184 -6.54 -6.10 14.08
CA TYR A 184 -7.39 -5.91 12.92
C TYR A 184 -8.80 -5.47 13.32
N MET A 185 -9.56 -4.92 12.38
CA MET A 185 -10.97 -4.58 12.56
C MET A 185 -11.70 -4.77 11.24
N VAL A 186 -12.77 -5.58 11.27
CA VAL A 186 -13.70 -5.73 10.15
C VAL A 186 -14.93 -4.86 10.41
N PHE A 187 -15.38 -4.12 9.40
CA PHE A 187 -16.50 -3.19 9.56
C PHE A 187 -17.21 -2.91 8.24
N GLU A 188 -18.42 -2.38 8.33
CA GLU A 188 -19.21 -1.90 7.19
C GLU A 188 -19.11 -0.38 7.07
N GLY A 189 -19.21 0.09 5.84
CA GLY A 189 -19.09 1.52 5.52
C GLY A 189 -17.63 1.98 5.34
N ALA A 190 -17.43 3.27 5.04
CA ALA A 190 -16.11 3.82 4.80
C ALA A 190 -15.22 3.81 6.06
N PRO A 191 -13.89 3.70 5.91
CA PRO A 191 -12.94 3.83 7.01
C PRO A 191 -13.15 5.12 7.81
N SER A 192 -12.94 5.02 9.11
CA SER A 192 -13.07 6.14 10.04
C SER A 192 -11.99 6.10 11.11
N ALA A 193 -11.69 7.24 11.72
CA ALA A 193 -10.76 7.32 12.85
C ALA A 193 -11.12 6.35 14.00
N MET A 194 -12.42 6.06 14.19
CA MET A 194 -12.87 5.11 15.19
C MET A 194 -12.49 3.65 14.83
N ASN A 195 -12.63 3.26 13.56
CA ASN A 195 -12.24 1.91 13.13
C ASN A 195 -10.73 1.71 13.29
N THR A 196 -9.92 2.72 12.95
CA THR A 196 -8.48 2.74 13.19
C THR A 196 -8.15 2.64 14.69
N ALA A 197 -8.84 3.42 15.52
CA ALA A 197 -8.65 3.42 16.96
C ALA A 197 -8.97 2.05 17.59
N LEU A 198 -10.03 1.38 17.14
CA LEU A 198 -10.38 0.03 17.61
C LEU A 198 -9.34 -1.02 17.20
N ALA A 199 -8.82 -0.93 15.97
CA ALA A 199 -7.74 -1.82 15.52
C ALA A 199 -6.44 -1.57 16.33
N LEU A 200 -6.08 -0.30 16.58
CA LEU A 200 -4.93 0.06 17.42
C LEU A 200 -5.12 -0.38 18.88
N ARG A 201 -6.32 -0.22 19.44
CA ARG A 201 -6.64 -0.71 20.78
C ARG A 201 -6.38 -2.20 20.90
N GLN A 202 -6.88 -2.99 19.95
CA GLN A 202 -6.64 -4.42 19.91
C GLN A 202 -5.15 -4.74 19.74
N ALA A 203 -4.42 -3.97 18.93
CA ALA A 203 -3.00 -4.18 18.69
C ALA A 203 -2.15 -3.87 19.95
N ILE A 204 -2.45 -2.78 20.65
CA ILE A 204 -1.67 -2.30 21.81
C ILE A 204 -1.95 -3.13 23.06
N TRP A 205 -3.23 -3.46 23.34
CA TRP A 205 -3.59 -4.16 24.57
C TRP A 205 -3.25 -5.66 24.48
N PRO A 206 -2.74 -6.27 25.58
CA PRO A 206 -2.51 -7.71 25.64
C PRO A 206 -3.81 -8.49 25.38
N LYS A 207 -3.74 -9.51 24.52
CA LYS A 207 -4.88 -10.39 24.24
C LYS A 207 -4.98 -11.47 25.32
N SER A 208 -6.19 -11.94 25.57
CA SER A 208 -6.42 -13.08 26.46
C SER A 208 -5.93 -14.42 25.85
N ASP A 209 -5.78 -14.49 24.53
CA ASP A 209 -5.27 -15.66 23.83
C ASP A 209 -3.73 -15.70 23.86
N PRO A 210 -3.10 -16.68 24.55
CA PRO A 210 -1.65 -16.85 24.57
C PRO A 210 -1.06 -17.19 23.18
N ALA A 211 -1.89 -17.65 22.24
CA ALA A 211 -1.47 -17.92 20.88
C ALA A 211 -1.23 -16.60 20.10
N TRP A 212 -1.79 -15.48 20.57
CA TRP A 212 -1.63 -14.16 19.98
C TRP A 212 -0.98 -13.16 20.96
N PRO A 213 0.33 -13.28 21.25
CA PRO A 213 1.02 -12.48 22.27
C PRO A 213 1.39 -11.06 21.84
N MET A 214 1.18 -10.70 20.56
CA MET A 214 1.57 -9.39 20.02
C MET A 214 0.80 -8.29 20.72
N CYS A 215 1.53 -7.37 21.38
CA CYS A 215 0.95 -6.24 22.10
C CYS A 215 1.99 -5.12 22.27
N GLY A 216 1.59 -4.03 22.88
CA GLY A 216 2.47 -2.91 23.26
C GLY A 216 2.35 -1.70 22.34
N ILE A 217 2.95 -0.62 22.77
CA ILE A 217 2.94 0.68 22.09
C ILE A 217 4.12 0.72 21.11
N PRO A 218 3.90 0.97 19.80
CA PRO A 218 5.00 1.09 18.83
C PRO A 218 5.76 2.40 19.01
N ASP A 219 7.02 2.47 18.53
CA ASP A 219 7.74 3.74 18.47
C ASP A 219 7.28 4.59 17.29
N VAL A 220 7.00 3.93 16.17
CA VAL A 220 6.57 4.58 14.93
C VAL A 220 5.31 3.92 14.39
N LEU A 221 4.36 4.74 13.98
CA LEU A 221 3.17 4.36 13.25
C LEU A 221 3.27 4.88 11.82
N TYR A 222 3.36 3.99 10.85
CA TYR A 222 3.40 4.32 9.43
C TYR A 222 2.01 4.14 8.83
N VAL A 223 1.43 5.23 8.34
CA VAL A 223 0.04 5.33 7.88
C VAL A 223 -0.05 5.98 6.50
N ASP A 224 -1.20 5.82 5.84
CA ASP A 224 -1.50 6.57 4.61
C ASP A 224 -1.95 8.01 4.89
N HIS A 225 -2.11 8.79 3.81
CA HIS A 225 -2.72 10.14 3.86
C HIS A 225 -4.26 10.09 3.86
N GLY A 226 -4.88 8.99 4.25
CA GLY A 226 -6.33 8.92 4.41
C GLY A 226 -6.85 9.92 5.45
N SER A 227 -8.07 10.44 5.26
CA SER A 227 -8.69 11.43 6.14
C SER A 227 -8.85 10.95 7.59
N ASP A 228 -8.93 9.65 7.80
CA ASP A 228 -9.03 8.98 9.10
C ASP A 228 -7.68 8.97 9.83
N PHE A 229 -6.56 8.88 9.11
CA PHE A 229 -5.20 8.95 9.67
C PHE A 229 -4.69 10.37 9.88
N THR A 230 -5.25 11.36 9.19
CA THR A 230 -4.94 12.80 9.38
C THR A 230 -5.86 13.47 10.40
N SER A 231 -6.63 12.68 11.15
CA SER A 231 -7.53 13.23 12.18
C SER A 231 -6.72 13.75 13.36
N HIS A 232 -7.05 14.95 13.84
CA HIS A 232 -6.45 15.51 15.06
C HIS A 232 -6.52 14.56 16.27
N HIS A 233 -7.55 13.69 16.30
CA HIS A 233 -7.70 12.71 17.36
C HIS A 233 -6.57 11.67 17.36
N LEU A 234 -6.20 11.12 16.21
CA LEU A 234 -5.11 10.16 16.11
C LEU A 234 -3.75 10.82 16.41
N GLU A 235 -3.55 12.06 15.98
CA GLU A 235 -2.33 12.83 16.28
C GLU A 235 -2.18 13.04 17.79
N TYR A 236 -3.24 13.48 18.48
CA TYR A 236 -3.22 13.64 19.95
C TYR A 236 -2.96 12.33 20.68
N THR A 237 -3.60 11.26 20.23
CA THR A 237 -3.40 9.93 20.81
C THR A 237 -1.97 9.46 20.64
N ALA A 238 -1.40 9.67 19.46
CA ALA A 238 -0.02 9.31 19.16
C ALA A 238 0.96 10.10 20.05
N ILE A 239 0.74 11.41 20.21
CA ILE A 239 1.57 12.25 21.11
C ILE A 239 1.48 11.73 22.55
N ALA A 240 0.28 11.47 23.07
CA ALA A 240 0.07 11.00 24.43
C ALA A 240 0.73 9.63 24.69
N LEU A 241 0.66 8.73 23.72
CA LEU A 241 1.32 7.41 23.76
C LEU A 241 2.81 7.45 23.39
N LYS A 242 3.36 8.64 23.06
CA LYS A 242 4.74 8.84 22.58
C LYS A 242 5.05 8.00 21.32
N ILE A 243 4.11 7.97 20.39
CA ILE A 243 4.23 7.34 19.09
C ILE A 243 4.56 8.42 18.04
N ARG A 244 5.56 8.20 17.23
CA ARG A 244 5.87 9.06 16.08
C ARG A 244 5.04 8.60 14.88
N VAL A 245 4.12 9.43 14.40
CA VAL A 245 3.35 9.15 13.17
C VAL A 245 4.17 9.59 11.95
N ILE A 246 4.25 8.72 10.96
CA ILE A 246 4.86 8.99 9.66
C ILE A 246 3.82 8.69 8.59
N HIS A 247 3.49 9.71 7.80
CA HIS A 247 2.60 9.55 6.64
C HIS A 247 3.40 9.11 5.42
N SER A 248 2.87 8.15 4.66
CA SER A 248 3.48 7.71 3.40
C SER A 248 3.50 8.88 2.41
N ALA A 249 4.60 9.06 1.67
CA ALA A 249 4.63 10.08 0.62
C ALA A 249 3.64 9.70 -0.50
N VAL A 250 2.86 10.69 -0.96
CA VAL A 250 1.90 10.52 -2.07
C VAL A 250 2.62 9.90 -3.28
N ALA A 251 2.04 8.87 -3.86
CA ALA A 251 2.56 8.13 -5.03
C ALA A 251 3.92 7.41 -4.83
N ARG A 252 4.34 7.13 -3.57
CA ARG A 252 5.51 6.30 -3.28
C ARG A 252 5.11 5.06 -2.46
N PRO A 253 4.64 3.98 -3.08
CA PRO A 253 4.16 2.76 -2.37
C PRO A 253 5.28 1.94 -1.73
N GLN A 254 6.55 2.32 -1.92
CA GLN A 254 7.73 1.51 -1.57
C GLN A 254 7.86 1.16 -0.08
N GLY A 255 7.21 1.90 0.83
CA GLY A 255 7.18 1.57 2.26
C GLY A 255 6.07 0.60 2.69
N ARG A 256 5.01 0.44 1.89
CA ARG A 256 3.77 -0.28 2.25
C ARG A 256 3.65 -1.68 1.66
N GLY A 257 4.56 -2.08 0.80
CA GLY A 257 4.50 -3.37 0.09
C GLY A 257 4.40 -4.62 1.00
N LYS A 258 4.60 -4.46 2.32
CA LYS A 258 4.46 -5.54 3.30
C LYS A 258 3.00 -5.77 3.66
N ILE A 259 2.28 -4.72 4.04
CA ILE A 259 0.86 -4.77 4.40
C ILE A 259 0.00 -5.00 3.14
N GLU A 260 0.37 -4.41 1.99
CA GLU A 260 -0.28 -4.68 0.70
C GLU A 260 -0.20 -6.16 0.32
N ARG A 261 0.96 -6.79 0.55
CA ARG A 261 1.12 -8.24 0.33
C ARG A 261 0.25 -9.06 1.28
N PHE A 262 0.07 -8.62 2.52
CA PHE A 262 -0.86 -9.28 3.44
C PHE A 262 -2.30 -9.19 2.93
N PHE A 263 -2.75 -8.03 2.45
CA PHE A 263 -4.08 -7.89 1.85
C PHE A 263 -4.26 -8.77 0.60
N HIS A 264 -3.22 -8.85 -0.23
CA HIS A 264 -3.24 -9.81 -1.34
C HIS A 264 -3.41 -11.25 -0.84
N THR A 265 -2.72 -11.62 0.25
CA THR A 265 -2.84 -12.96 0.87
C THR A 265 -4.24 -13.19 1.44
N VAL A 266 -4.86 -12.20 2.08
CA VAL A 266 -6.26 -12.25 2.52
C VAL A 266 -7.19 -12.55 1.33
N ASN A 267 -7.04 -11.83 0.22
CA ASN A 267 -7.87 -12.01 -0.96
C ASN A 267 -7.69 -13.36 -1.64
N THR A 268 -6.46 -13.90 -1.67
CA THR A 268 -6.13 -15.12 -2.41
C THR A 268 -6.27 -16.40 -1.57
N GLU A 269 -6.08 -16.33 -0.28
CA GLU A 269 -6.11 -17.50 0.61
C GLU A 269 -7.39 -17.56 1.46
N LEU A 270 -7.80 -16.45 2.09
CA LEU A 270 -9.00 -16.45 2.93
C LEU A 270 -10.27 -16.28 2.09
N LEU A 271 -10.40 -15.14 1.38
CA LEU A 271 -11.64 -14.85 0.65
C LEU A 271 -11.92 -15.86 -0.46
N ALA A 272 -10.86 -16.51 -0.98
CA ALA A 272 -11.02 -17.58 -1.98
C ALA A 272 -11.84 -18.77 -1.45
N THR A 273 -11.86 -19.01 -0.15
CA THR A 273 -12.55 -20.14 0.48
C THR A 273 -13.90 -19.77 1.05
N LEU A 274 -14.24 -18.48 1.12
CA LEU A 274 -15.47 -18.01 1.74
C LEU A 274 -16.61 -17.85 0.72
N PRO A 275 -17.86 -18.17 1.12
CA PRO A 275 -19.02 -17.88 0.31
C PRO A 275 -19.26 -16.37 0.22
N GLY A 276 -19.66 -15.88 -0.95
CA GLY A 276 -19.88 -14.45 -1.18
C GLY A 276 -18.71 -13.71 -1.80
N ARG A 277 -17.62 -14.40 -2.15
CA ARG A 277 -16.46 -13.81 -2.84
C ARG A 277 -16.85 -13.17 -4.16
N LEU A 278 -16.37 -11.94 -4.38
CA LEU A 278 -16.47 -11.24 -5.66
C LEU A 278 -15.37 -11.72 -6.61
N THR A 279 -15.77 -12.11 -7.81
CA THR A 279 -14.83 -12.52 -8.87
C THR A 279 -15.06 -11.63 -10.08
N PRO A 280 -14.02 -10.93 -10.58
CA PRO A 280 -14.17 -10.09 -11.77
C PRO A 280 -14.76 -10.88 -12.96
N GLY A 281 -15.73 -10.28 -13.65
CA GLY A 281 -16.36 -10.90 -14.81
C GLY A 281 -17.42 -11.97 -14.50
N HIS A 282 -17.72 -12.23 -13.23
CA HIS A 282 -18.78 -13.15 -12.81
C HIS A 282 -19.96 -12.40 -12.18
N PRO A 283 -21.19 -12.97 -12.21
CA PRO A 283 -22.33 -12.40 -11.51
C PRO A 283 -22.03 -12.23 -10.00
N HIS A 284 -22.64 -11.22 -9.40
CA HIS A 284 -22.49 -10.99 -7.96
C HIS A 284 -23.08 -12.16 -7.18
N PRO A 285 -22.32 -12.77 -6.26
CA PRO A 285 -22.81 -13.88 -5.45
C PRO A 285 -23.85 -13.40 -4.44
N VAL A 286 -24.71 -14.34 -4.01
CA VAL A 286 -25.63 -14.09 -2.90
C VAL A 286 -24.82 -14.09 -1.60
N PRO A 287 -24.92 -13.05 -0.76
CA PRO A 287 -24.19 -13.02 0.51
C PRO A 287 -24.75 -14.08 1.48
N VAL A 288 -23.85 -14.82 2.12
CA VAL A 288 -24.18 -15.86 3.10
C VAL A 288 -23.77 -15.42 4.50
N LEU A 289 -22.57 -14.91 4.62
CA LEU A 289 -22.00 -14.46 5.89
C LEU A 289 -22.59 -13.11 6.31
N ASP A 290 -22.62 -12.87 7.60
CA ASP A 290 -22.77 -11.57 8.24
C ASP A 290 -21.42 -11.04 8.73
N LEU A 291 -21.41 -9.81 9.30
CA LEU A 291 -20.17 -9.21 9.78
C LEU A 291 -19.50 -10.03 10.91
N PRO A 292 -20.22 -10.56 11.93
CA PRO A 292 -19.62 -11.43 12.94
C PRO A 292 -19.03 -12.73 12.38
N GLY A 293 -19.69 -13.32 11.37
CA GLY A 293 -19.19 -14.54 10.70
C GLY A 293 -17.89 -14.29 9.94
N LEU A 294 -17.82 -13.15 9.24
CA LEU A 294 -16.60 -12.74 8.54
C LEU A 294 -15.47 -12.38 9.53
N ASP A 295 -15.79 -11.66 10.61
CA ASP A 295 -14.81 -11.29 11.64
C ASP A 295 -14.17 -12.52 12.27
N ARG A 296 -14.97 -13.57 12.57
CA ARG A 296 -14.45 -14.87 13.06
C ARG A 296 -13.50 -15.51 12.05
N ALA A 297 -13.89 -15.56 10.76
CA ALA A 297 -13.04 -16.14 9.71
C ALA A 297 -11.71 -15.39 9.55
N VAL A 298 -11.74 -14.05 9.62
CA VAL A 298 -10.53 -13.21 9.61
C VAL A 298 -9.67 -13.49 10.86
N GLY A 299 -10.26 -13.64 12.04
CA GLY A 299 -9.54 -13.95 13.28
C GLY A 299 -8.81 -15.29 13.22
N GLU A 300 -9.49 -16.33 12.74
CA GLU A 300 -8.89 -17.65 12.53
C GLU A 300 -7.74 -17.58 11.51
N PHE A 301 -7.94 -16.86 10.43
CA PHE A 301 -6.90 -16.65 9.41
C PHE A 301 -5.69 -15.89 9.95
N VAL A 302 -5.89 -14.83 10.72
CA VAL A 302 -4.80 -14.06 11.36
C VAL A 302 -4.03 -14.92 12.34
N SER A 303 -4.71 -15.77 13.13
CA SER A 303 -4.05 -16.70 14.03
C SER A 303 -3.17 -17.68 13.26
N GLN A 304 -3.67 -18.29 12.19
CA GLN A 304 -2.91 -19.19 11.33
C GLN A 304 -1.74 -18.48 10.63
N TYR A 305 -1.97 -17.28 10.10
CA TYR A 305 -0.94 -16.45 9.45
C TYR A 305 0.22 -16.15 10.41
N ASN A 306 -0.08 -15.77 11.64
CA ASN A 306 0.93 -15.45 12.64
C ASN A 306 1.77 -16.68 13.08
N GLN A 307 1.26 -17.88 12.90
CA GLN A 307 1.93 -19.13 13.32
C GLN A 307 2.68 -19.83 12.19
N ARG A 308 2.30 -19.62 10.92
CA ARG A 308 2.95 -20.28 9.79
C ARG A 308 4.28 -19.63 9.43
N THR A 309 5.21 -20.40 8.87
CA THR A 309 6.50 -19.89 8.39
C THR A 309 6.30 -18.91 7.24
N HIS A 310 6.86 -17.71 7.39
CA HIS A 310 6.83 -16.66 6.38
C HIS A 310 8.15 -16.65 5.57
N THR A 311 8.06 -16.72 4.25
CA THR A 311 9.23 -16.89 3.36
C THR A 311 10.28 -15.76 3.50
N ALA A 312 9.84 -14.50 3.67
CA ALA A 312 10.74 -13.35 3.74
C ALA A 312 11.54 -13.26 5.06
N ILE A 313 11.04 -13.84 6.15
CA ILE A 313 11.70 -13.83 7.47
C ILE A 313 12.19 -15.22 7.88
N ARG A 314 11.87 -16.27 7.11
CA ARG A 314 12.25 -17.69 7.30
C ARG A 314 11.84 -18.29 8.65
N THR A 315 10.88 -17.68 9.31
CA THR A 315 10.29 -18.14 10.57
C THR A 315 8.82 -17.70 10.63
N SER A 316 8.08 -18.08 11.66
CA SER A 316 6.72 -17.56 11.82
C SER A 316 6.74 -16.13 12.37
N PRO A 317 5.76 -15.26 11.99
CA PRO A 317 5.61 -13.94 12.57
C PRO A 317 5.60 -13.94 14.10
N LYS A 318 4.90 -14.88 14.71
CA LYS A 318 4.87 -15.07 16.17
C LYS A 318 6.25 -15.33 16.72
N ALA A 319 7.00 -16.30 16.16
CA ALA A 319 8.34 -16.62 16.63
C ALA A 319 9.31 -15.44 16.46
N ALA A 320 9.24 -14.73 15.32
CA ALA A 320 10.04 -13.52 15.11
C ALA A 320 9.70 -12.40 16.10
N TRP A 321 8.44 -12.27 16.51
CA TRP A 321 8.01 -11.26 17.48
C TRP A 321 8.47 -11.58 18.90
N ILE A 322 8.49 -12.87 19.30
CA ILE A 322 8.91 -13.32 20.63
C ILE A 322 10.44 -13.40 20.75
N ALA A 323 11.15 -13.59 19.63
CA ALA A 323 12.60 -13.74 19.62
C ALA A 323 13.29 -12.59 20.39
N GLU A 324 14.41 -12.89 21.05
CA GLU A 324 15.25 -11.92 21.78
C GLU A 324 14.73 -11.47 23.15
N GLY A 325 13.57 -11.94 23.61
CA GLY A 325 13.09 -11.71 24.98
C GLY A 325 12.87 -10.24 25.36
N TRP A 326 12.61 -9.37 24.38
CA TRP A 326 12.30 -7.95 24.61
C TRP A 326 10.92 -7.80 25.28
N LEU A 327 10.74 -6.71 26.04
CA LEU A 327 9.49 -6.40 26.70
C LEU A 327 8.76 -5.27 25.98
N PRO A 328 7.47 -5.45 25.61
CA PRO A 328 6.68 -4.39 25.01
C PRO A 328 6.39 -3.28 26.02
N ARG A 329 6.43 -2.03 25.58
CA ARG A 329 5.92 -0.90 26.33
C ARG A 329 4.41 -0.95 26.33
N LEU A 330 3.80 -0.95 27.52
CA LEU A 330 2.34 -1.02 27.67
C LEU A 330 1.79 0.30 28.26
N PRO A 331 0.51 0.65 27.99
CA PRO A 331 -0.19 1.70 28.72
C PRO A 331 -0.41 1.25 30.17
N GLU A 332 -0.60 2.20 31.07
CA GLU A 332 -0.78 1.93 32.51
C GLU A 332 -2.08 1.13 32.78
N SER A 333 -3.14 1.44 32.06
CA SER A 333 -4.41 0.73 32.16
C SER A 333 -5.17 0.68 30.83
N LEU A 334 -6.18 -0.21 30.74
CA LEU A 334 -7.08 -0.27 29.60
C LEU A 334 -7.97 0.98 29.53
N GLU A 335 -8.39 1.51 30.68
CA GLU A 335 -9.19 2.73 30.79
C GLU A 335 -8.44 3.95 30.26
N GLU A 336 -7.15 4.05 30.54
CA GLU A 336 -6.28 5.09 29.97
C GLU A 336 -6.21 4.96 28.46
N LEU A 337 -5.91 3.76 27.95
CA LEU A 337 -5.85 3.49 26.53
C LEU A 337 -7.18 3.80 25.83
N ASP A 338 -8.30 3.38 26.40
CA ASP A 338 -9.65 3.65 25.90
C ASP A 338 -9.94 5.16 25.94
N GLY A 339 -9.52 5.84 27.00
CA GLY A 339 -9.62 7.29 27.12
C GLY A 339 -8.89 8.05 26.03
N LEU A 340 -7.77 7.53 25.55
CA LEU A 340 -6.98 8.12 24.47
C LEU A 340 -7.51 7.75 23.09
N LEU A 341 -7.81 6.49 22.85
CA LEU A 341 -8.15 5.97 21.52
C LEU A 341 -9.63 6.11 21.16
N LEU A 342 -10.53 5.94 22.10
CA LEU A 342 -11.97 5.83 21.81
C LEU A 342 -12.74 7.12 22.06
N ARG A 343 -12.12 8.15 22.64
CA ARG A 343 -12.72 9.45 22.86
C ARG A 343 -12.52 10.38 21.69
N VAL A 344 -13.58 10.64 20.97
CA VAL A 344 -13.58 11.58 19.83
C VAL A 344 -13.63 13.02 20.36
N SER A 345 -12.78 13.89 19.83
CA SER A 345 -12.76 15.32 20.19
C SER A 345 -13.66 16.15 19.27
N LYS A 346 -14.41 17.09 19.84
CA LYS A 346 -15.23 18.07 19.09
C LYS A 346 -15.21 19.41 19.81
N HIS A 347 -15.21 20.51 19.05
CA HIS A 347 -15.37 21.84 19.61
C HIS A 347 -16.85 22.18 19.83
N ARG A 348 -17.17 22.77 20.97
CA ARG A 348 -18.53 23.21 21.32
C ARG A 348 -18.48 24.50 22.12
N THR A 349 -19.44 25.38 21.89
CA THR A 349 -19.61 26.58 22.72
C THR A 349 -20.43 26.22 23.94
N VAL A 350 -19.97 26.62 25.13
CA VAL A 350 -20.72 26.47 26.38
C VAL A 350 -21.83 27.50 26.36
N GLN A 351 -23.09 27.06 26.43
CA GLN A 351 -24.28 27.88 26.50
C GLN A 351 -24.68 28.08 27.95
N ARG A 352 -25.64 28.99 28.21
CA ARG A 352 -26.17 29.22 29.58
C ARG A 352 -26.80 27.99 30.19
N ASP A 353 -27.32 27.09 29.37
CA ASP A 353 -27.92 25.81 29.73
C ASP A 353 -26.99 24.61 29.58
N GLY A 354 -25.66 24.85 29.50
CA GLY A 354 -24.66 23.81 29.37
C GLY A 354 -24.16 23.59 27.94
N ILE A 355 -23.65 22.39 27.66
CA ILE A 355 -23.12 22.02 26.34
C ILE A 355 -24.15 21.13 25.63
N ARG A 356 -24.58 21.55 24.42
CA ARG A 356 -25.47 20.75 23.59
C ARG A 356 -24.64 19.90 22.60
N PHE A 357 -24.82 18.60 22.71
CA PHE A 357 -24.15 17.66 21.84
C PHE A 357 -25.03 16.44 21.55
N GLN A 358 -25.13 16.03 20.28
CA GLN A 358 -25.91 14.89 19.78
C GLN A 358 -27.42 14.91 20.22
N GLY A 359 -27.95 16.09 20.50
CA GLY A 359 -29.34 16.27 20.96
C GLY A 359 -29.52 16.11 22.47
N GLN A 360 -28.43 15.91 23.18
CA GLN A 360 -28.40 15.85 24.65
C GLN A 360 -27.84 17.16 25.22
N ARG A 361 -28.10 17.40 26.50
CA ARG A 361 -27.63 18.56 27.24
C ARG A 361 -26.77 18.10 28.41
N TYR A 362 -25.52 18.55 28.39
CA TYR A 362 -24.51 18.17 29.38
C TYR A 362 -24.23 19.33 30.31
N LEU A 363 -24.29 19.07 31.60
CA LEU A 363 -24.10 20.04 32.66
C LEU A 363 -22.96 19.64 33.60
N SER A 364 -22.29 20.66 34.10
CA SER A 364 -21.37 20.59 35.23
C SER A 364 -21.31 22.00 35.84
N PRO A 365 -21.30 22.15 37.18
CA PRO A 365 -21.15 23.45 37.82
C PRO A 365 -19.93 24.24 37.36
N THR A 366 -18.84 23.55 37.05
CA THR A 366 -17.57 24.15 36.58
C THR A 366 -17.73 24.90 35.24
N LEU A 367 -18.70 24.51 34.39
CA LEU A 367 -18.97 25.16 33.12
C LEU A 367 -19.49 26.60 33.25
N ALA A 368 -19.95 27.01 34.42
CA ALA A 368 -20.44 28.36 34.64
C ALA A 368 -19.40 29.44 34.30
N SER A 369 -18.12 29.15 34.55
CA SER A 369 -17.00 30.06 34.21
C SER A 369 -16.62 30.09 32.73
N PHE A 370 -17.21 29.22 31.92
CA PHE A 370 -16.87 29.06 30.49
C PHE A 370 -18.04 29.44 29.57
N VAL A 371 -19.14 29.95 30.10
CA VAL A 371 -20.31 30.36 29.30
C VAL A 371 -19.88 31.36 28.22
N GLY A 372 -20.25 31.10 26.98
CA GLY A 372 -19.87 31.87 25.80
C GLY A 372 -18.51 31.51 25.19
N ARG A 373 -17.69 30.69 25.87
CA ARG A 373 -16.41 30.24 25.37
C ARG A 373 -16.55 28.94 24.57
N THR A 374 -15.67 28.76 23.57
CA THR A 374 -15.54 27.48 22.84
C THR A 374 -14.57 26.59 23.58
N VAL A 375 -15.03 25.40 23.91
CA VAL A 375 -14.28 24.35 24.61
C VAL A 375 -14.18 23.10 23.72
N THR A 376 -13.19 22.27 23.98
CA THR A 376 -13.06 20.95 23.36
C THR A 376 -13.77 19.92 24.24
N ILE A 377 -14.71 19.20 23.67
CA ILE A 377 -15.33 18.05 24.33
C ILE A 377 -14.69 16.75 23.81
N ARG A 378 -14.40 15.82 24.71
CA ARG A 378 -14.00 14.44 24.38
C ARG A 378 -15.07 13.51 24.91
N TYR A 379 -15.49 12.55 24.08
CA TYR A 379 -16.58 11.62 24.41
C TYR A 379 -16.28 10.23 23.83
N ASP A 380 -16.83 9.20 24.47
CA ASP A 380 -16.82 7.83 23.93
C ASP A 380 -18.11 7.64 23.09
N PRO A 381 -17.99 7.35 21.78
CA PRO A 381 -19.19 7.11 20.95
C PRO A 381 -20.05 5.92 21.40
N ARG A 382 -19.51 5.03 22.22
CA ARG A 382 -20.22 3.87 22.80
C ARG A 382 -20.95 4.20 24.09
N ASP A 383 -20.55 5.29 24.77
CA ASP A 383 -21.16 5.74 26.03
C ASP A 383 -21.23 7.28 26.06
N LEU A 384 -22.39 7.81 25.77
CA LEU A 384 -22.67 9.25 25.76
C LEU A 384 -23.32 9.75 27.07
N SER A 385 -23.23 8.98 28.14
CA SER A 385 -23.75 9.42 29.47
C SER A 385 -22.96 10.59 30.03
N GLU A 386 -21.68 10.72 29.64
CA GLU A 386 -20.79 11.80 30.06
C GLU A 386 -19.92 12.31 28.91
N ILE A 387 -19.50 13.58 29.00
CA ILE A 387 -18.47 14.15 28.15
C ILE A 387 -17.40 14.80 29.03
N ARG A 388 -16.12 14.70 28.60
CA ARG A 388 -15.01 15.42 29.25
C ARG A 388 -14.76 16.73 28.52
N VAL A 389 -14.68 17.81 29.29
CA VAL A 389 -14.50 19.17 28.74
C VAL A 389 -13.09 19.65 28.98
N TYR A 390 -12.50 20.25 27.94
CA TYR A 390 -11.14 20.79 27.96
C TYR A 390 -11.15 22.23 27.44
N ASP A 391 -10.42 23.10 28.10
CA ASP A 391 -10.08 24.44 27.59
C ASP A 391 -8.66 24.35 27.01
N HIS A 392 -8.53 24.42 25.68
CA HIS A 392 -7.34 24.00 24.96
C HIS A 392 -7.00 22.54 25.33
N ASP A 393 -5.87 22.26 25.94
CA ASP A 393 -5.46 20.91 26.37
C ASP A 393 -5.63 20.67 27.89
N THR A 394 -6.14 21.67 28.62
CA THR A 394 -6.34 21.55 30.08
C THR A 394 -7.73 20.97 30.38
N PHE A 395 -7.75 19.87 31.15
CA PHE A 395 -9.00 19.28 31.61
C PHE A 395 -9.74 20.25 32.52
N VAL A 396 -11.02 20.52 32.22
CA VAL A 396 -11.88 21.43 32.99
C VAL A 396 -12.81 20.64 33.90
N CYS A 397 -13.61 19.74 33.35
CA CYS A 397 -14.59 18.95 34.10
C CYS A 397 -15.14 17.79 33.27
N THR A 398 -15.78 16.86 33.96
CA THR A 398 -16.75 15.92 33.36
C THR A 398 -18.13 16.54 33.45
N ALA A 399 -18.84 16.61 32.31
CA ALA A 399 -20.22 17.06 32.25
C ALA A 399 -21.15 15.89 31.94
N ILE A 400 -22.27 15.76 32.66
CA ILE A 400 -23.16 14.62 32.63
C ILE A 400 -24.43 15.00 31.88
N ASP A 401 -25.05 14.05 31.17
CA ASP A 401 -26.38 14.23 30.59
C ASP A 401 -27.44 14.34 31.71
N GLU A 402 -28.01 15.52 31.85
CA GLU A 402 -29.01 15.83 32.90
C GLU A 402 -30.30 15.03 32.73
N ALA A 403 -30.69 14.70 31.51
CA ALA A 403 -31.94 13.99 31.25
C ALA A 403 -31.86 12.49 31.62
N HIS A 404 -30.63 11.91 31.64
CA HIS A 404 -30.44 10.48 31.86
C HIS A 404 -29.17 10.21 32.70
N PRO A 405 -29.10 10.66 33.95
CA PRO A 405 -27.88 10.69 34.76
C PRO A 405 -27.27 9.31 35.06
N ASN A 406 -27.99 8.19 34.81
CA ASN A 406 -27.55 6.83 35.12
C ASN A 406 -27.73 5.85 33.94
N GLN A 407 -28.05 6.32 32.74
CA GLN A 407 -28.24 5.46 31.59
C GLN A 407 -27.03 5.55 30.64
N ARG A 408 -26.41 4.41 30.35
CA ARG A 408 -25.41 4.29 29.29
C ARG A 408 -26.11 4.07 27.95
N TYR A 409 -25.79 4.89 26.97
CA TYR A 409 -26.27 4.74 25.59
C TYR A 409 -25.18 5.17 24.61
N SER A 410 -25.14 4.47 23.48
CA SER A 410 -24.13 4.72 22.47
C SER A 410 -24.61 5.69 21.40
N LEU A 411 -23.69 6.27 20.63
CA LEU A 411 -24.00 7.04 19.43
C LEU A 411 -24.82 6.23 18.44
N HIS A 412 -24.56 4.92 18.34
CA HIS A 412 -25.32 4.00 17.50
C HIS A 412 -26.79 3.91 17.93
N ASP A 413 -27.08 3.84 19.22
CA ASP A 413 -28.46 3.79 19.74
C ASP A 413 -29.22 5.06 19.40
N ILE A 414 -28.60 6.24 19.56
CA ILE A 414 -29.18 7.53 19.18
C ILE A 414 -29.45 7.59 17.67
N GLU A 415 -28.50 7.19 16.83
CA GLU A 415 -28.69 7.19 15.37
C GLU A 415 -29.80 6.23 14.95
N THR A 416 -29.86 5.06 15.57
CA THR A 416 -30.89 4.05 15.30
C THR A 416 -32.26 4.58 15.67
N ALA A 417 -32.41 5.19 16.86
CA ALA A 417 -33.65 5.82 17.32
C ALA A 417 -34.08 6.98 16.37
N ARG A 418 -33.14 7.82 15.93
CA ARG A 418 -33.41 8.89 14.95
C ARG A 418 -33.86 8.34 13.58
N ARG A 419 -33.25 7.27 13.10
CA ARG A 419 -33.63 6.59 11.83
C ARG A 419 -35.05 5.99 11.98
N ALA A 420 -35.32 5.32 13.09
CA ALA A 420 -36.64 4.76 13.39
C ALA A 420 -37.71 5.86 13.42
N ARG A 421 -37.46 6.97 14.13
CA ARG A 421 -38.40 8.13 14.21
C ARG A 421 -38.64 8.74 12.83
N ARG A 422 -37.59 8.91 12.02
CA ARG A 422 -37.73 9.44 10.66
C ARG A 422 -38.54 8.52 9.74
N ARG A 423 -38.42 7.19 9.88
CA ARG A 423 -39.26 6.21 9.17
C ARG A 423 -40.71 6.30 9.62
N GLN A 424 -40.96 6.40 10.93
CA GLN A 424 -42.28 6.55 11.47
C GLN A 424 -42.98 7.82 10.97
N LEU A 425 -42.29 8.96 10.97
CA LEU A 425 -42.79 10.22 10.44
C LEU A 425 -43.09 10.14 8.94
N ARG A 426 -42.20 9.51 8.15
CA ARG A 426 -42.46 9.29 6.72
C ARG A 426 -43.70 8.43 6.49
N ARG A 427 -43.88 7.35 7.24
CA ARG A 427 -45.11 6.55 7.17
C ARG A 427 -46.34 7.40 7.49
N ALA A 428 -46.32 8.14 8.61
CA ALA A 428 -47.44 9.00 9.01
C ALA A 428 -47.71 10.14 7.99
N ILE A 429 -46.70 10.64 7.27
CA ILE A 429 -46.87 11.59 6.17
C ILE A 429 -47.53 10.91 4.98
N ASN A 430 -47.04 9.76 4.57
CA ASN A 430 -47.59 8.99 3.43
C ASN A 430 -49.05 8.58 3.71
N ASP A 431 -49.36 8.18 4.93
CA ASP A 431 -50.73 7.82 5.33
C ASP A 431 -51.70 9.03 5.33
N ARG A 432 -51.18 10.26 5.44
CA ARG A 432 -51.94 11.50 5.42
C ARG A 432 -52.00 12.21 4.08
N ILE A 433 -51.15 11.82 3.13
CA ILE A 433 -51.24 12.32 1.75
C ILE A 433 -52.36 11.54 1.06
N PRO A 434 -53.49 12.18 0.71
CA PRO A 434 -54.54 11.49 -0.06
C PRO A 434 -53.91 11.03 -1.37
N THR A 435 -54.18 9.80 -1.76
CA THR A 435 -53.82 9.29 -3.09
C THR A 435 -54.66 10.03 -4.11
N THR A 436 -54.28 11.26 -4.40
CA THR A 436 -54.90 12.00 -5.52
C THR A 436 -54.47 11.27 -6.78
N PRO A 437 -55.43 10.83 -7.63
CA PRO A 437 -55.07 10.23 -8.92
C PRO A 437 -54.19 11.23 -9.68
N ARG A 438 -53.02 10.79 -10.09
CA ARG A 438 -52.13 11.59 -10.92
C ARG A 438 -52.95 12.04 -12.13
N PRO A 439 -53.05 13.35 -12.43
CA PRO A 439 -53.71 13.79 -13.65
C PRO A 439 -53.07 13.07 -14.84
N PRO A 440 -53.84 12.74 -15.89
CA PRO A 440 -53.29 12.07 -17.07
C PRO A 440 -52.08 12.88 -17.56
N ALA A 441 -51.00 12.17 -17.87
CA ALA A 441 -49.80 12.79 -18.36
C ALA A 441 -50.12 13.63 -19.60
N ASP A 442 -49.71 14.90 -19.60
CA ASP A 442 -49.79 15.74 -20.77
C ASP A 442 -49.12 15.02 -21.96
N PRO A 443 -49.66 15.19 -23.17
CA PRO A 443 -49.07 14.59 -24.37
C PRO A 443 -47.59 15.03 -24.47
N PRO A 444 -46.70 14.15 -24.97
CA PRO A 444 -45.27 14.44 -24.99
C PRO A 444 -45.03 15.74 -25.79
N THR A 445 -44.43 16.70 -25.10
CA THR A 445 -43.95 17.94 -25.70
C THR A 445 -42.97 17.60 -26.81
N PRO A 446 -43.10 18.16 -28.02
CA PRO A 446 -42.19 17.89 -29.10
C PRO A 446 -40.75 18.22 -28.67
N PRO A 447 -39.74 17.43 -29.10
CA PRO A 447 -38.37 17.64 -28.68
C PRO A 447 -37.89 19.05 -29.02
N ALA A 448 -37.38 19.75 -28.03
CA ALA A 448 -36.79 21.08 -28.21
C ALA A 448 -35.67 21.02 -29.27
N PRO A 449 -35.57 22.02 -30.16
CA PRO A 449 -34.55 22.04 -31.20
C PRO A 449 -33.15 21.94 -30.58
N ALA A 450 -32.31 21.06 -31.12
CA ALA A 450 -30.96 20.79 -30.66
C ALA A 450 -30.18 22.10 -30.46
N ARG A 451 -29.75 22.37 -29.22
CA ARG A 451 -28.88 23.51 -28.91
C ARG A 451 -27.55 23.36 -29.66
N ARG A 452 -27.26 24.30 -30.55
CA ARG A 452 -25.95 24.40 -31.22
C ARG A 452 -24.82 24.41 -30.14
N PRO A 453 -23.73 23.68 -30.36
CA PRO A 453 -22.62 23.69 -29.41
C PRO A 453 -22.03 25.09 -29.28
N ARG A 454 -21.94 25.62 -28.06
CA ARG A 454 -21.24 26.88 -27.79
C ARG A 454 -19.77 26.71 -28.13
N LYS A 455 -19.22 27.53 -29.02
CA LYS A 455 -17.79 27.61 -29.29
C LYS A 455 -17.09 27.94 -27.97
N ARG A 456 -16.16 27.06 -27.54
CA ARG A 456 -15.25 27.36 -26.43
C ARG A 456 -14.36 28.53 -26.85
N LEU A 457 -14.33 29.59 -26.05
CA LEU A 457 -13.34 30.67 -26.16
C LEU A 457 -11.95 30.04 -25.92
N LYS A 458 -11.01 30.29 -26.83
CA LYS A 458 -9.60 30.02 -26.66
C LYS A 458 -9.07 31.00 -25.59
N THR A 459 -8.62 30.46 -24.44
CA THR A 459 -7.76 31.22 -23.52
C THR A 459 -6.38 31.32 -24.17
N TYR A 460 -5.92 32.55 -24.41
CA TYR A 460 -4.52 32.81 -24.70
C TYR A 460 -3.78 32.82 -23.35
N GLU A 461 -2.75 32.00 -23.23
CA GLU A 461 -1.71 32.18 -22.23
C GLU A 461 -0.83 33.34 -22.69
N GLU A 462 -0.70 34.37 -21.88
CA GLU A 462 0.32 35.39 -22.03
C GLU A 462 1.63 34.82 -21.46
N ASP A 463 2.66 34.77 -22.29
CA ASP A 463 4.06 34.55 -21.91
C ASP A 463 4.54 35.74 -21.06
N GLU A 464 5.01 35.48 -19.82
CA GLU A 464 6.12 36.20 -19.16
C GLU A 464 6.81 35.22 -18.18
#